data_1a2efa09828293e5e66137634482c167
#
_entry.id   1a2efa09828293e5e66137634482c167
#
_cell.length_a   1.000
_cell.length_b   1.000
_cell.length_c   1.000
_cell.angle_alpha   90.00
_cell.angle_beta   90.00
_cell.angle_gamma   90.00
#
_symmetry.space_group_name_H-M   'P 1'
#
loop_
_entity.id
_entity.type
_entity.pdbx_description
1 polymer ?
#
loop_
_entity_poly.entity_id
_entity_poly.type
_entity_poly.pdbx_seq_one_letter_code
_entity_poly.pdbx_strand_id
1 'polypeptide(L)'
;MTMTPQEMYDRLIETVRSYNPSAGFDQIRAAYEYAAAHHAGQNRKDGSPFITHPLAVAQIVAEELHLDTESIVAALLHDTIEDTDATHEEISKLFSPTVADLVEGVSKLTRVHYTSKEEEQMENLRKMLMAMAKDIRVILIKISDRLHNMRTMEYQTPEKQKQKSFETMEIYAPIAHRLGMQRMKWELEDLCLLYTSPSPRDSTSSR
;
A
#
# COMPACT_ATOMS: atom_id res chain seq x y z
N MET A 1 8.52 21.34 -4.43
CA MET A 1 9.31 20.44 -5.29
C MET A 1 8.96 19.02 -4.96
N THR A 2 8.53 18.25 -5.92
CA THR A 2 8.29 16.81 -5.76
C THR A 2 9.65 16.10 -5.67
N MET A 3 9.83 15.23 -4.67
CA MET A 3 11.06 14.43 -4.52
C MET A 3 11.23 13.49 -5.70
N THR A 4 12.47 13.33 -6.16
CA THR A 4 12.82 12.31 -7.15
C THR A 4 12.77 10.91 -6.52
N PRO A 5 12.63 9.81 -7.31
CA PRO A 5 12.72 8.47 -6.77
C PRO A 5 14.00 8.18 -5.97
N GLN A 6 15.13 8.74 -6.40
CA GLN A 6 16.39 8.60 -5.68
C GLN A 6 16.36 9.30 -4.30
N GLU A 7 15.85 10.53 -4.23
CA GLU A 7 15.69 11.24 -2.95
C GLU A 7 14.74 10.52 -2.01
N MET A 8 13.66 9.91 -2.54
CA MET A 8 12.74 9.09 -1.74
C MET A 8 13.44 7.83 -1.21
N TYR A 9 14.24 7.17 -2.04
CA TYR A 9 15.03 6.02 -1.62
C TYR A 9 16.05 6.38 -0.53
N ASP A 10 16.80 7.47 -0.72
CA ASP A 10 17.78 7.92 0.26
C ASP A 10 17.13 8.24 1.61
N ARG A 11 15.96 8.88 1.61
CA ARG A 11 15.16 9.12 2.81
C ARG A 11 14.71 7.81 3.46
N LEU A 12 14.26 6.82 2.68
CA LEU A 12 13.89 5.51 3.20
C LEU A 12 15.06 4.84 3.94
N ILE A 13 16.25 4.86 3.35
CA ILE A 13 17.46 4.30 3.96
C ILE A 13 17.82 5.01 5.26
N GLU A 14 17.75 6.34 5.31
CA GLU A 14 17.97 7.12 6.53
C GLU A 14 16.95 6.75 7.61
N THR A 15 15.68 6.64 7.27
CA THR A 15 14.61 6.25 8.18
C THR A 15 14.87 4.86 8.75
N VAL A 16 15.12 3.86 7.89
CA VAL A 16 15.39 2.48 8.34
C VAL A 16 16.62 2.43 9.23
N ARG A 17 17.68 3.15 8.87
CA ARG A 17 18.93 3.20 9.66
C ARG A 17 18.73 3.78 11.05
N SER A 18 17.79 4.71 11.22
CA SER A 18 17.53 5.36 12.51
C SER A 18 16.98 4.41 13.57
N TYR A 19 16.23 3.38 13.19
CA TYR A 19 15.67 2.39 14.13
C TYR A 19 16.29 1.00 14.00
N ASN A 20 16.87 0.65 12.83
CA ASN A 20 17.55 -0.63 12.60
C ASN A 20 18.88 -0.44 11.85
N PRO A 21 19.95 -0.04 12.56
CA PRO A 21 21.27 0.18 11.95
C PRO A 21 21.89 -1.06 11.29
N SER A 22 21.43 -2.25 11.66
CA SER A 22 21.90 -3.56 11.11
C SER A 22 20.98 -4.13 10.04
N ALA A 23 20.03 -3.34 9.50
CA ALA A 23 19.15 -3.78 8.43
C ALA A 23 19.93 -4.23 7.19
N GLY A 24 19.37 -5.13 6.40
CA GLY A 24 19.95 -5.60 5.14
C GLY A 24 19.83 -4.54 4.03
N PHE A 25 20.63 -3.46 4.12
CA PHE A 25 20.56 -2.34 3.18
C PHE A 25 20.81 -2.75 1.72
N ASP A 26 21.66 -3.77 1.50
CA ASP A 26 21.90 -4.30 0.14
C ASP A 26 20.65 -4.99 -0.41
N GLN A 27 19.87 -5.68 0.43
CA GLN A 27 18.60 -6.29 0.03
C GLN A 27 17.55 -5.22 -0.28
N ILE A 28 17.47 -4.15 0.52
CA ILE A 28 16.56 -3.03 0.26
C ILE A 28 16.92 -2.34 -1.05
N ARG A 29 18.22 -2.14 -1.33
CA ARG A 29 18.70 -1.59 -2.60
C ARG A 29 18.30 -2.49 -3.78
N ALA A 30 18.60 -3.78 -3.69
CA ALA A 30 18.24 -4.74 -4.74
C ALA A 30 16.75 -4.77 -5.01
N ALA A 31 15.90 -4.67 -3.97
CA ALA A 31 14.45 -4.59 -4.11
C ALA A 31 13.99 -3.31 -4.82
N TYR A 32 14.57 -2.17 -4.47
CA TYR A 32 14.30 -0.91 -5.15
C TYR A 32 14.68 -0.96 -6.63
N GLU A 33 15.88 -1.44 -6.95
CA GLU A 33 16.36 -1.57 -8.33
C GLU A 33 15.51 -2.55 -9.13
N TYR A 34 15.12 -3.69 -8.54
CA TYR A 34 14.24 -4.68 -9.14
C TYR A 34 12.85 -4.08 -9.45
N ALA A 35 12.21 -3.44 -8.46
CA ALA A 35 10.91 -2.82 -8.64
C ALA A 35 10.97 -1.69 -9.69
N ALA A 36 12.01 -0.84 -9.67
CA ALA A 36 12.20 0.23 -10.63
C ALA A 36 12.37 -0.29 -12.07
N ALA A 37 13.08 -1.41 -12.26
CA ALA A 37 13.25 -2.03 -13.56
C ALA A 37 11.94 -2.63 -14.10
N HIS A 38 11.17 -3.35 -13.26
CA HIS A 38 9.92 -3.98 -13.68
C HIS A 38 8.79 -2.99 -13.93
N HIS A 39 8.78 -1.84 -13.26
CA HIS A 39 7.83 -0.76 -13.49
C HIS A 39 8.37 0.33 -14.45
N ALA A 40 9.47 0.06 -15.16
CA ALA A 40 10.05 1.02 -16.09
C ALA A 40 9.03 1.44 -17.18
N GLY A 41 8.88 2.76 -17.37
CA GLY A 41 7.92 3.31 -18.34
C GLY A 41 6.47 3.36 -17.86
N GLN A 42 6.15 2.83 -16.67
CA GLN A 42 4.83 2.98 -16.07
C GLN A 42 4.75 4.29 -15.29
N ASN A 43 3.63 4.98 -15.43
CA ASN A 43 3.35 6.22 -14.69
C ASN A 43 2.04 6.09 -13.89
N ARG A 44 2.00 6.78 -12.76
CA ARG A 44 0.78 6.99 -11.97
C ARG A 44 -0.14 8.00 -12.66
N LYS A 45 -1.37 8.15 -12.16
CA LYS A 45 -2.35 9.10 -12.72
C LYS A 45 -1.95 10.57 -12.57
N ASP A 46 -1.12 10.89 -11.58
CA ASP A 46 -0.52 12.21 -11.39
C ASP A 46 0.67 12.49 -12.34
N GLY A 47 1.04 11.51 -13.17
CA GLY A 47 2.16 11.58 -14.11
C GLY A 47 3.53 11.22 -13.50
N SER A 48 3.62 10.94 -12.21
CA SER A 48 4.87 10.52 -11.57
C SER A 48 5.26 9.08 -11.97
N PRO A 49 6.56 8.73 -11.96
CA PRO A 49 6.99 7.35 -12.19
C PRO A 49 6.35 6.39 -11.19
N PHE A 50 5.92 5.21 -11.63
CA PHE A 50 5.21 4.25 -10.78
C PHE A 50 5.98 3.89 -9.51
N ILE A 51 7.31 3.77 -9.60
CA ILE A 51 8.19 3.41 -8.47
C ILE A 51 8.04 4.34 -7.24
N THR A 52 7.53 5.56 -7.42
CA THR A 52 7.27 6.49 -6.30
C THR A 52 6.23 5.93 -5.33
N HIS A 53 5.29 5.09 -5.81
CA HIS A 53 4.29 4.43 -4.97
C HIS A 53 4.90 3.38 -4.03
N PRO A 54 5.61 2.34 -4.51
CA PRO A 54 6.28 1.39 -3.63
C PRO A 54 7.26 2.05 -2.65
N LEU A 55 7.99 3.08 -3.06
CA LEU A 55 8.86 3.85 -2.17
C LEU A 55 8.06 4.53 -1.05
N ALA A 56 6.94 5.17 -1.37
CA ALA A 56 6.08 5.80 -0.38
C ALA A 56 5.46 4.78 0.59
N VAL A 57 5.03 3.61 0.09
CA VAL A 57 4.52 2.53 0.94
C VAL A 57 5.60 2.01 1.88
N ALA A 58 6.81 1.74 1.37
CA ALA A 58 7.95 1.32 2.20
C ALA A 58 8.33 2.39 3.24
N GLN A 59 8.24 3.68 2.89
CA GLN A 59 8.47 4.79 3.82
C GLN A 59 7.45 4.81 4.96
N ILE A 60 6.15 4.58 4.66
CA ILE A 60 5.10 4.47 5.68
C ILE A 60 5.37 3.27 6.60
N VAL A 61 5.73 2.11 6.04
CA VAL A 61 6.09 0.92 6.82
C VAL A 61 7.28 1.19 7.74
N ALA A 62 8.29 1.94 7.27
CA ALA A 62 9.46 2.31 8.06
C ALA A 62 9.14 3.34 9.14
N GLU A 63 8.41 4.42 8.81
CA GLU A 63 8.15 5.54 9.73
C GLU A 63 7.10 5.23 10.80
N GLU A 64 6.02 4.55 10.41
CA GLU A 64 4.88 4.33 11.29
C GLU A 64 4.96 3.00 12.05
N LEU A 65 5.62 1.99 11.48
CA LEU A 65 5.57 0.62 11.98
C LEU A 65 6.95 0.07 12.40
N HIS A 66 8.05 0.69 11.98
CA HIS A 66 9.44 0.28 12.27
C HIS A 66 9.66 -1.23 12.02
N LEU A 67 9.17 -1.75 10.89
CA LEU A 67 9.25 -3.17 10.58
C LEU A 67 10.67 -3.59 10.11
N ASP A 68 10.86 -4.89 10.01
CA ASP A 68 12.12 -5.52 9.64
C ASP A 68 12.47 -5.36 8.15
N THR A 69 13.69 -5.77 7.79
CA THR A 69 14.20 -5.71 6.41
C THR A 69 13.29 -6.40 5.42
N GLU A 70 12.78 -7.61 5.74
CA GLU A 70 11.92 -8.37 4.82
C GLU A 70 10.61 -7.64 4.54
N SER A 71 10.05 -6.97 5.55
CA SER A 71 8.83 -6.16 5.40
C SER A 71 9.06 -4.93 4.50
N ILE A 72 10.21 -4.26 4.64
CA ILE A 72 10.57 -3.12 3.77
C ILE A 72 10.78 -3.59 2.33
N VAL A 73 11.49 -4.70 2.13
CA VAL A 73 11.69 -5.33 0.83
C VAL A 73 10.35 -5.74 0.20
N ALA A 74 9.48 -6.39 0.97
CA ALA A 74 8.13 -6.77 0.50
C ALA A 74 7.27 -5.55 0.15
N ALA A 75 7.37 -4.45 0.90
CA ALA A 75 6.67 -3.20 0.59
C ALA A 75 7.17 -2.57 -0.72
N LEU A 76 8.48 -2.64 -1.03
CA LEU A 76 9.02 -2.19 -2.30
C LEU A 76 8.57 -3.05 -3.48
N LEU A 77 8.30 -4.34 -3.26
CA LEU A 77 7.98 -5.33 -4.29
C LEU A 77 6.47 -5.62 -4.40
N HIS A 78 5.60 -5.04 -3.56
CA HIS A 78 4.23 -5.50 -3.35
C HIS A 78 3.35 -5.54 -4.61
N ASP A 79 3.58 -4.64 -5.57
CA ASP A 79 2.83 -4.57 -6.83
C ASP A 79 3.50 -5.34 -7.98
N THR A 80 4.74 -5.85 -7.81
CA THR A 80 5.48 -6.46 -8.92
C THR A 80 4.82 -7.72 -9.46
N ILE A 81 4.29 -8.60 -8.61
CA ILE A 81 3.57 -9.81 -9.06
C ILE A 81 2.22 -9.48 -9.70
N GLU A 82 1.57 -8.38 -9.29
CA GLU A 82 0.27 -8.00 -9.80
C GLU A 82 0.36 -7.26 -11.13
N ASP A 83 1.30 -6.34 -11.26
CA ASP A 83 1.36 -5.36 -12.35
C ASP A 83 2.48 -5.62 -13.36
N THR A 84 3.30 -6.66 -13.14
CA THR A 84 4.41 -7.02 -14.04
C THR A 84 4.47 -8.53 -14.29
N ASP A 85 5.52 -8.98 -14.97
CA ASP A 85 5.81 -10.39 -15.24
C ASP A 85 6.61 -11.09 -14.12
N ALA A 86 6.88 -10.39 -13.00
CA ALA A 86 7.57 -10.96 -11.86
C ALA A 86 6.80 -12.13 -11.24
N THR A 87 7.51 -13.18 -10.86
CA THR A 87 6.92 -14.38 -10.29
C THR A 87 7.32 -14.60 -8.82
N HIS A 88 6.46 -15.29 -8.06
CA HIS A 88 6.78 -15.70 -6.69
C HIS A 88 8.11 -16.47 -6.61
N GLU A 89 8.35 -17.39 -7.57
CA GLU A 89 9.58 -18.20 -7.61
C GLU A 89 10.83 -17.35 -7.82
N GLU A 90 10.75 -16.35 -8.68
CA GLU A 90 11.85 -15.42 -8.95
C GLU A 90 12.15 -14.57 -7.71
N ILE A 91 11.15 -13.97 -7.10
CA ILE A 91 11.31 -13.17 -5.86
C ILE A 91 11.86 -14.05 -4.72
N SER A 92 11.39 -15.28 -4.60
CA SER A 92 11.86 -16.23 -3.60
C SER A 92 13.36 -16.56 -3.76
N LYS A 93 13.85 -16.68 -4.99
CA LYS A 93 15.28 -16.95 -5.29
C LYS A 93 16.16 -15.73 -5.07
N LEU A 94 15.67 -14.53 -5.44
CA LEU A 94 16.47 -13.31 -5.39
C LEU A 94 16.53 -12.70 -3.99
N PHE A 95 15.48 -12.84 -3.19
CA PHE A 95 15.36 -12.23 -1.88
C PHE A 95 15.21 -13.28 -0.77
N SER A 96 14.01 -13.83 -0.58
CA SER A 96 13.75 -14.96 0.30
C SER A 96 12.36 -15.54 0.05
N PRO A 97 12.08 -16.80 0.48
CA PRO A 97 10.73 -17.34 0.48
C PRO A 97 9.75 -16.49 1.29
N THR A 98 10.18 -15.96 2.43
CA THR A 98 9.38 -15.09 3.29
C THR A 98 8.94 -13.83 2.54
N VAL A 99 9.86 -13.15 1.86
CA VAL A 99 9.55 -11.96 1.05
C VAL A 99 8.56 -12.31 -0.05
N ALA A 100 8.77 -13.40 -0.79
CA ALA A 100 7.87 -13.83 -1.86
C ALA A 100 6.46 -14.12 -1.33
N ASP A 101 6.34 -14.79 -0.17
CA ASP A 101 5.06 -15.08 0.48
C ASP A 101 4.34 -13.81 0.95
N LEU A 102 5.08 -12.81 1.46
CA LEU A 102 4.52 -11.52 1.82
C LEU A 102 3.98 -10.79 0.60
N VAL A 103 4.77 -10.68 -0.47
CA VAL A 103 4.37 -10.01 -1.73
C VAL A 103 3.14 -10.68 -2.33
N GLU A 104 3.15 -12.01 -2.45
CA GLU A 104 2.01 -12.77 -2.96
C GLU A 104 0.77 -12.61 -2.05
N GLY A 105 0.96 -12.58 -0.73
CA GLY A 105 -0.10 -12.35 0.24
C GLY A 105 -0.79 -11.00 0.03
N VAL A 106 -0.02 -9.93 -0.15
CA VAL A 106 -0.54 -8.59 -0.42
C VAL A 106 -1.29 -8.55 -1.75
N SER A 107 -0.74 -9.14 -2.82
CA SER A 107 -1.36 -9.23 -4.15
C SER A 107 -2.68 -10.01 -4.13
N LYS A 108 -2.75 -11.15 -3.44
CA LYS A 108 -3.98 -11.98 -3.35
C LYS A 108 -5.14 -11.27 -2.65
N LEU A 109 -4.88 -10.29 -1.80
CA LEU A 109 -5.93 -9.49 -1.17
C LEU A 109 -6.64 -8.55 -2.16
N THR A 110 -6.01 -8.25 -3.31
CA THR A 110 -6.52 -7.32 -4.31
C THR A 110 -7.39 -8.00 -5.38
N ARG A 111 -7.16 -9.29 -5.66
CA ARG A 111 -7.73 -10.00 -6.83
C ARG A 111 -9.03 -10.73 -6.52
N VAL A 112 -10.20 -10.10 -6.71
CA VAL A 112 -11.47 -10.85 -6.92
C VAL A 112 -12.51 -10.02 -7.66
N HIS A 113 -13.22 -10.66 -8.60
CA HIS A 113 -14.43 -10.16 -9.22
C HIS A 113 -15.64 -10.71 -8.48
N TYR A 114 -16.55 -9.86 -8.06
CA TYR A 114 -17.75 -10.21 -7.30
C TYR A 114 -19.03 -9.86 -8.04
N THR A 115 -20.11 -10.57 -7.70
CA THR A 115 -21.45 -10.37 -8.26
C THR A 115 -22.27 -9.34 -7.50
N SER A 116 -21.93 -9.08 -6.21
CA SER A 116 -22.53 -8.01 -5.41
C SER A 116 -21.51 -7.33 -4.49
N LYS A 117 -21.83 -6.09 -4.03
CA LYS A 117 -20.97 -5.34 -3.10
C LYS A 117 -20.85 -5.98 -1.73
N GLU A 118 -21.94 -6.56 -1.23
CA GLU A 118 -21.98 -7.24 0.08
C GLU A 118 -21.11 -8.50 0.07
N GLU A 119 -21.18 -9.30 -1.00
CA GLU A 119 -20.31 -10.46 -1.17
C GLU A 119 -18.84 -10.08 -1.29
N GLU A 120 -18.55 -8.99 -2.02
CA GLU A 120 -17.20 -8.44 -2.15
C GLU A 120 -16.61 -8.07 -0.79
N GLN A 121 -17.36 -7.36 0.04
CA GLN A 121 -16.92 -6.92 1.36
C GLN A 121 -16.67 -8.08 2.32
N MET A 122 -17.58 -9.03 2.38
CA MET A 122 -17.47 -10.23 3.23
C MET A 122 -16.24 -11.07 2.87
N GLU A 123 -16.04 -11.30 1.58
CA GLU A 123 -14.91 -12.11 1.11
C GLU A 123 -13.57 -11.37 1.25
N ASN A 124 -13.53 -10.06 1.04
CA ASN A 124 -12.35 -9.25 1.31
C ASN A 124 -11.96 -9.31 2.80
N LEU A 125 -12.93 -9.15 3.70
CA LEU A 125 -12.68 -9.28 5.14
C LEU A 125 -12.18 -10.69 5.49
N ARG A 126 -12.81 -11.74 4.95
CA ARG A 126 -12.38 -13.12 5.16
C ARG A 126 -10.94 -13.37 4.72
N LYS A 127 -10.56 -12.89 3.52
CA LYS A 127 -9.20 -13.01 3.00
C LYS A 127 -8.19 -12.28 3.86
N MET A 128 -8.52 -11.08 4.31
CA MET A 128 -7.67 -10.32 5.23
C MET A 128 -7.44 -11.09 6.53
N LEU A 129 -8.49 -11.65 7.12
CA LEU A 129 -8.36 -12.47 8.33
C LEU A 129 -7.50 -13.72 8.09
N MET A 130 -7.66 -14.39 6.95
CA MET A 130 -6.83 -15.54 6.59
C MET A 130 -5.37 -15.17 6.34
N ALA A 131 -5.10 -14.03 5.71
CA ALA A 131 -3.75 -13.51 5.49
C ALA A 131 -3.08 -13.14 6.83
N MET A 132 -3.81 -12.48 7.73
CA MET A 132 -3.35 -12.18 9.10
C MET A 132 -3.00 -13.44 9.89
N ALA A 133 -3.73 -14.54 9.69
CA ALA A 133 -3.45 -15.81 10.36
C ALA A 133 -2.14 -16.47 9.88
N LYS A 134 -1.69 -16.17 8.66
CA LYS A 134 -0.41 -16.63 8.12
C LYS A 134 0.74 -15.73 8.54
N ASP A 135 0.66 -14.45 8.24
CA ASP A 135 1.65 -13.44 8.59
C ASP A 135 0.98 -12.05 8.66
N ILE A 136 0.98 -11.46 9.83
CA ILE A 136 0.36 -10.15 10.07
C ILE A 136 0.99 -9.03 9.23
N ARG A 137 2.26 -9.18 8.82
CA ARG A 137 2.97 -8.20 8.01
C ARG A 137 2.27 -7.93 6.67
N VAL A 138 1.58 -8.93 6.10
CA VAL A 138 0.77 -8.77 4.88
C VAL A 138 -0.29 -7.67 5.05
N ILE A 139 -1.01 -7.66 6.17
CA ILE A 139 -2.03 -6.64 6.45
C ILE A 139 -1.41 -5.28 6.76
N LEU A 140 -0.28 -5.26 7.48
CA LEU A 140 0.42 -4.02 7.79
C LEU A 140 0.89 -3.31 6.52
N ILE A 141 1.46 -4.06 5.56
CA ILE A 141 1.84 -3.53 4.25
C ILE A 141 0.59 -3.08 3.47
N LYS A 142 -0.49 -3.88 3.48
CA LYS A 142 -1.73 -3.53 2.77
C LYS A 142 -2.43 -2.28 3.30
N ILE A 143 -2.40 -2.06 4.62
CA ILE A 143 -2.92 -0.81 5.21
C ILE A 143 -2.04 0.38 4.80
N SER A 144 -0.71 0.20 4.75
CA SER A 144 0.22 1.23 4.29
C SER A 144 0.02 1.59 2.81
N ASP A 145 -0.19 0.59 1.95
CA ASP A 145 -0.59 0.77 0.56
C ASP A 145 -1.91 1.55 0.46
N ARG A 146 -2.93 1.14 1.22
CA ARG A 146 -4.22 1.84 1.25
C ARG A 146 -4.08 3.30 1.68
N LEU A 147 -3.28 3.56 2.71
CA LEU A 147 -3.03 4.92 3.19
C LEU A 147 -2.38 5.79 2.10
N HIS A 148 -1.35 5.28 1.43
CA HIS A 148 -0.73 6.02 0.33
C HIS A 148 -1.71 6.25 -0.84
N ASN A 149 -2.52 5.25 -1.20
CA ASN A 149 -3.54 5.39 -2.23
C ASN A 149 -4.61 6.44 -1.84
N MET A 150 -4.99 6.53 -0.56
CA MET A 150 -5.91 7.57 -0.09
C MET A 150 -5.28 8.97 -0.12
N ARG A 151 -3.98 9.12 0.19
CA ARG A 151 -3.24 10.38 0.09
C ARG A 151 -3.16 10.93 -1.35
N THR A 152 -3.26 10.05 -2.35
CA THR A 152 -3.19 10.40 -3.79
C THR A 152 -4.53 10.25 -4.49
N MET A 153 -5.64 10.18 -3.74
CA MET A 153 -6.97 9.90 -4.27
C MET A 153 -7.53 11.04 -5.14
N GLU A 154 -7.02 12.26 -5.01
CA GLU A 154 -7.44 13.44 -5.77
C GLU A 154 -7.32 13.28 -7.30
N TYR A 155 -6.39 12.42 -7.75
CA TYR A 155 -6.17 12.12 -9.17
C TYR A 155 -7.12 11.03 -9.72
N GLN A 156 -8.03 10.49 -8.91
CA GLN A 156 -9.02 9.50 -9.32
C GLN A 156 -10.37 10.14 -9.68
N THR A 157 -11.22 9.39 -10.42
CA THR A 157 -12.57 9.85 -10.71
C THR A 157 -13.43 9.95 -9.43
N PRO A 158 -14.44 10.84 -9.37
CA PRO A 158 -15.31 10.98 -8.20
C PRO A 158 -15.96 9.66 -7.76
N GLU A 159 -16.34 8.79 -8.71
CA GLU A 159 -16.94 7.49 -8.43
C GLU A 159 -15.94 6.57 -7.71
N LYS A 160 -14.68 6.55 -8.18
CA LYS A 160 -13.60 5.76 -7.54
C LYS A 160 -13.22 6.33 -6.18
N GLN A 161 -13.19 7.67 -6.05
CA GLN A 161 -12.94 8.33 -4.76
C GLN A 161 -13.97 7.88 -3.72
N LYS A 162 -15.26 7.94 -4.04
CA LYS A 162 -16.35 7.48 -3.15
C LYS A 162 -16.25 5.99 -2.84
N GLN A 163 -16.10 5.15 -3.87
CA GLN A 163 -16.00 3.70 -3.69
C GLN A 163 -14.84 3.32 -2.77
N LYS A 164 -13.64 3.87 -3.02
CA LYS A 164 -12.44 3.56 -2.22
C LYS A 164 -12.50 4.12 -0.81
N SER A 165 -13.14 5.27 -0.62
CA SER A 165 -13.38 5.83 0.72
C SER A 165 -14.33 4.95 1.53
N PHE A 166 -15.44 4.47 0.95
CA PHE A 166 -16.34 3.53 1.63
C PHE A 166 -15.64 2.23 2.01
N GLU A 167 -14.92 1.60 1.07
CA GLU A 167 -14.14 0.39 1.34
C GLU A 167 -13.13 0.61 2.47
N THR A 168 -12.48 1.78 2.50
CA THR A 168 -11.50 2.13 3.52
C THR A 168 -12.14 2.28 4.89
N MET A 169 -13.27 2.96 4.99
CA MET A 169 -14.02 3.15 6.24
C MET A 169 -14.60 1.85 6.80
N GLU A 170 -15.08 0.97 5.93
CA GLU A 170 -15.74 -0.27 6.37
C GLU A 170 -14.77 -1.38 6.71
N ILE A 171 -13.60 -1.42 6.08
CA ILE A 171 -12.67 -2.54 6.21
C ILE A 171 -11.34 -2.11 6.83
N TYR A 172 -10.63 -1.16 6.20
CA TYR A 172 -9.24 -0.86 6.56
C TYR A 172 -9.11 -0.07 7.87
N ALA A 173 -9.93 0.95 8.07
CA ALA A 173 -9.89 1.75 9.30
C ALA A 173 -10.25 0.93 10.55
N PRO A 174 -11.27 0.05 10.56
CA PRO A 174 -11.55 -0.85 11.67
C PRO A 174 -10.43 -1.86 11.95
N ILE A 175 -9.76 -2.39 10.92
CA ILE A 175 -8.62 -3.30 11.11
C ILE A 175 -7.44 -2.53 11.70
N ALA A 176 -7.10 -1.36 11.17
CA ALA A 176 -6.05 -0.50 11.71
C ALA A 176 -6.31 -0.16 13.20
N HIS A 177 -7.56 0.12 13.56
CA HIS A 177 -7.95 0.35 14.95
C HIS A 177 -7.69 -0.87 15.84
N ARG A 178 -8.11 -2.06 15.42
CA ARG A 178 -7.92 -3.31 16.18
C ARG A 178 -6.45 -3.69 16.34
N LEU A 179 -5.60 -3.32 15.38
CA LEU A 179 -4.16 -3.53 15.41
C LEU A 179 -3.41 -2.43 16.19
N GLY A 180 -4.12 -1.46 16.77
CA GLY A 180 -3.52 -0.38 17.54
C GLY A 180 -2.86 0.72 16.70
N MET A 181 -3.06 0.73 15.38
CA MET A 181 -2.47 1.70 14.44
C MET A 181 -3.30 3.01 14.43
N GLN A 182 -3.42 3.65 15.59
CA GLN A 182 -4.35 4.77 15.82
C GLN A 182 -4.10 5.95 14.88
N ARG A 183 -2.82 6.31 14.66
CA ARG A 183 -2.44 7.44 13.80
C ARG A 183 -2.86 7.19 12.35
N MET A 184 -2.56 5.99 11.81
CA MET A 184 -2.96 5.62 10.46
C MET A 184 -4.48 5.51 10.32
N LYS A 185 -5.17 4.98 11.34
CA LYS A 185 -6.63 4.91 11.39
C LYS A 185 -7.25 6.30 11.27
N TRP A 186 -6.83 7.26 12.08
CA TRP A 186 -7.35 8.63 12.03
C TRP A 186 -7.09 9.29 10.68
N GLU A 187 -5.89 9.15 10.15
CA GLU A 187 -5.56 9.71 8.84
C GLU A 187 -6.41 9.09 7.72
N LEU A 188 -6.64 7.76 7.74
CA LEU A 188 -7.53 7.08 6.80
C LEU A 188 -8.96 7.64 6.88
N GLU A 189 -9.50 7.82 8.08
CA GLU A 189 -10.84 8.38 8.28
C GLU A 189 -10.94 9.82 7.80
N ASP A 190 -9.97 10.67 8.13
CA ASP A 190 -9.93 12.08 7.69
C ASP A 190 -9.86 12.17 6.16
N LEU A 191 -9.01 11.40 5.51
CA LEU A 191 -8.91 11.35 4.06
C LEU A 191 -10.21 10.87 3.41
N CYS A 192 -10.89 9.87 3.99
CA CYS A 192 -12.18 9.41 3.47
C CYS A 192 -13.26 10.50 3.54
N LEU A 193 -13.29 11.28 4.61
CA LEU A 193 -14.27 12.36 4.79
C LEU A 193 -14.15 13.43 3.72
N LEU A 194 -12.96 13.69 3.18
CA LEU A 194 -12.76 14.65 2.09
C LEU A 194 -13.52 14.26 0.82
N TYR A 195 -13.71 12.95 0.57
CA TYR A 195 -14.32 12.43 -0.65
C TYR A 195 -15.75 11.89 -0.46
N THR A 196 -16.23 11.77 0.78
CA THR A 196 -17.58 11.29 1.10
C THR A 196 -18.52 12.40 1.57
N SER A 197 -17.99 13.53 2.06
CA SER A 197 -18.82 14.67 2.44
C SER A 197 -19.47 15.33 1.22
N PRO A 198 -20.76 15.68 1.26
CA PRO A 198 -21.39 16.41 0.17
C PRO A 198 -20.69 17.75 -0.05
N SER A 199 -20.27 18.02 -1.29
CA SER A 199 -19.69 19.31 -1.64
C SER A 199 -20.69 20.44 -1.32
N PRO A 200 -20.26 21.59 -0.80
CA PRO A 200 -21.13 22.76 -0.65
C PRO A 200 -21.82 23.19 -1.94
N ARG A 201 -21.34 22.73 -3.10
CA ARG A 201 -21.95 23.01 -4.42
C ARG A 201 -23.16 22.13 -4.75
N ASP A 202 -23.30 20.95 -4.10
CA ASP A 202 -24.44 20.05 -4.34
C ASP A 202 -25.71 20.49 -3.61
N SER A 203 -25.62 21.43 -2.67
CA SER A 203 -26.75 21.96 -1.89
C SER A 203 -27.49 23.14 -2.57
N THR A 204 -27.03 23.60 -3.74
CA THR A 204 -27.63 24.75 -4.44
C THR A 204 -28.49 24.41 -5.64
N SER A 205 -28.75 23.10 -5.92
CA SER A 205 -29.60 22.68 -7.04
C SER A 205 -30.99 22.21 -6.63
N SER A 206 -31.60 22.89 -5.64
CA SER A 206 -33.03 22.74 -5.30
C SER A 206 -33.62 24.09 -4.91
N ARG A 207 -33.89 24.89 -5.90
CA ARG A 207 -34.92 25.94 -5.86
C ARG A 207 -35.45 26.23 -7.26
#